data_5b1fe12b17d10c6508d3f78d115a3975
#
_entry.id   5b1fe12b17d10c6508d3f78d115a3975
#
_cell.length_a   1.000
_cell.length_b   1.000
_cell.length_c   1.000
_cell.angle_alpha   90.00
_cell.angle_beta   90.00
_cell.angle_gamma   90.00
#
_symmetry.space_group_name_H-M   'P 1'
#
loop_
_entity.id
_entity.type
_entity.pdbx_description
1 polymer ?
#
loop_
_entity_poly.entity_id
_entity_poly.type
_entity_poly.pdbx_seq_one_letter_code
_entity_poly.pdbx_strand_id
1 'polypeptide(L)'
;LANRLGIWQIKWEMEDLSFRFLEPDTYREVALLLDQKRAERESYVERLRLQLETDLKSQGIRATVHGRPKHIYSIVRKMRGKSLDFDQVLDIRALRVVVPQVRDCYAALSWAHSRFSPMTDEFDDYIVKPKANGYQSLHTVVTDAERLPIEIQIRTEAMHNHAEHGVAAHWAYKEAGAKGYAGVTAAGEYDAKIAVLRQLLAWERELSGSAHDQGLFEDRIYVLTPEAAVVELPQGATPVDFAYSVHTSLGHRCRGARVDGAMVPLNTPLQNGQTVEV
;
A
#
# COMPACT_ATOMS: atom_id res chain seq x y z
N LEU A 1 8.52 4.15 -4.07
CA LEU A 1 7.87 5.08 -3.15
C LEU A 1 6.73 4.38 -2.38
N ALA A 2 5.67 3.93 -3.02
CA ALA A 2 4.55 3.24 -2.36
C ALA A 2 4.97 2.09 -1.43
N ASN A 3 5.99 1.32 -1.81
CA ASN A 3 6.56 0.26 -0.99
C ASN A 3 7.26 0.78 0.29
N ARG A 4 8.02 1.88 0.17
CA ARG A 4 8.70 2.51 1.32
C ARG A 4 7.71 3.09 2.33
N LEU A 5 6.57 3.58 1.85
CA LEU A 5 5.50 4.19 2.66
C LEU A 5 4.52 3.16 3.21
N GLY A 6 4.65 1.90 2.82
CA GLY A 6 3.74 0.84 3.24
C GLY A 6 2.34 0.92 2.64
N ILE A 7 2.13 1.74 1.60
CA ILE A 7 0.83 1.87 0.92
C ILE A 7 0.70 0.73 -0.10
N TRP A 8 0.36 -0.45 0.40
CA TRP A 8 0.38 -1.68 -0.38
C TRP A 8 -0.66 -1.72 -1.50
N GLN A 9 -1.83 -1.11 -1.29
CA GLN A 9 -2.90 -1.09 -2.28
C GLN A 9 -2.42 -0.38 -3.55
N ILE A 10 -1.89 0.83 -3.42
CA ILE A 10 -1.34 1.58 -4.55
C ILE A 10 -0.17 0.84 -5.19
N LYS A 11 0.72 0.26 -4.38
CA LYS A 11 1.87 -0.50 -4.89
C LYS A 11 1.43 -1.62 -5.82
N TRP A 12 0.50 -2.46 -5.37
CA TRP A 12 0.08 -3.62 -6.16
C TRP A 12 -0.68 -3.24 -7.42
N GLU A 13 -1.53 -2.24 -7.34
CA GLU A 13 -2.26 -1.73 -8.50
C GLU A 13 -1.30 -1.16 -9.55
N MET A 14 -0.31 -0.36 -9.12
CA MET A 14 0.72 0.17 -10.01
C MET A 14 1.60 -0.94 -10.60
N GLU A 15 1.99 -1.94 -9.81
CA GLU A 15 2.76 -3.09 -10.29
C GLU A 15 1.98 -3.87 -11.36
N ASP A 16 0.69 -4.15 -11.17
CA ASP A 16 -0.15 -4.86 -12.13
C ASP A 16 -0.39 -4.05 -13.41
N LEU A 17 -0.68 -2.75 -13.28
CA LEU A 17 -0.87 -1.85 -14.42
C LEU A 17 0.43 -1.72 -15.25
N SER A 18 1.56 -1.52 -14.58
CA SER A 18 2.87 -1.43 -15.24
C SER A 18 3.21 -2.74 -15.95
N PHE A 19 2.99 -3.87 -15.29
CA PHE A 19 3.25 -5.19 -15.87
C PHE A 19 2.36 -5.48 -17.07
N ARG A 20 1.09 -5.12 -17.00
CA ARG A 20 0.15 -5.23 -18.13
C ARG A 20 0.62 -4.43 -19.35
N PHE A 21 1.27 -3.28 -19.13
CA PHE A 21 1.78 -2.43 -20.22
C PHE A 21 3.13 -2.93 -20.75
N LEU A 22 4.05 -3.33 -19.87
CA LEU A 22 5.41 -3.74 -20.24
C LEU A 22 5.46 -5.16 -20.84
N GLU A 23 4.66 -6.08 -20.32
CA GLU A 23 4.64 -7.48 -20.74
C GLU A 23 3.18 -7.97 -20.97
N PRO A 24 2.50 -7.43 -21.99
CA PRO A 24 1.07 -7.67 -22.21
C PRO A 24 0.73 -9.13 -22.48
N ASP A 25 1.61 -9.88 -23.11
CA ASP A 25 1.36 -11.28 -23.47
C ASP A 25 1.45 -12.18 -22.24
N THR A 26 2.50 -12.05 -21.43
CA THR A 26 2.63 -12.77 -20.15
C THR A 26 1.48 -12.41 -19.19
N TYR A 27 1.08 -11.13 -19.14
CA TYR A 27 -0.06 -10.70 -18.34
C TYR A 27 -1.35 -11.39 -18.77
N ARG A 28 -1.64 -11.45 -20.08
CA ARG A 28 -2.84 -12.10 -20.62
C ARG A 28 -2.84 -13.60 -20.36
N GLU A 29 -1.71 -14.27 -20.56
CA GLU A 29 -1.56 -15.70 -20.29
C GLU A 29 -1.93 -16.04 -18.84
N VAL A 30 -1.32 -15.37 -17.87
CA VAL A 30 -1.57 -15.60 -16.44
C VAL A 30 -2.99 -15.19 -16.06
N ALA A 31 -3.53 -14.10 -16.62
CA ALA A 31 -4.91 -13.68 -16.41
C ALA A 31 -5.90 -14.74 -16.90
N LEU A 32 -5.64 -15.36 -18.05
CA LEU A 32 -6.47 -16.42 -18.61
C LEU A 32 -6.46 -17.69 -17.74
N LEU A 33 -5.28 -18.11 -17.27
CA LEU A 33 -5.13 -19.23 -16.33
C LEU A 33 -5.87 -18.98 -15.01
N LEU A 34 -5.82 -17.74 -14.50
CA LEU A 34 -6.58 -17.34 -13.31
C LEU A 34 -8.08 -17.36 -13.55
N ASP A 35 -8.55 -16.91 -14.72
CA ASP A 35 -9.98 -16.85 -15.05
C ASP A 35 -10.58 -18.24 -15.26
N GLN A 36 -9.88 -19.15 -15.92
CA GLN A 36 -10.32 -20.53 -16.14
C GLN A 36 -10.67 -21.28 -14.85
N LYS A 37 -9.93 -21.02 -13.75
CA LYS A 37 -10.15 -21.65 -12.43
C LYS A 37 -10.86 -20.72 -11.43
N ARG A 38 -11.41 -19.60 -11.90
CA ARG A 38 -11.93 -18.53 -11.04
C ARG A 38 -13.12 -18.98 -10.19
N ALA A 39 -14.15 -19.51 -10.82
CA ALA A 39 -15.39 -19.88 -10.13
C ALA A 39 -15.16 -20.98 -9.07
N GLU A 40 -14.34 -22.00 -9.42
CA GLU A 40 -13.96 -23.06 -8.51
C GLU A 40 -13.16 -22.54 -7.33
N ARG A 41 -12.16 -21.68 -7.60
CA ARG A 41 -11.32 -21.06 -6.58
C ARG A 41 -12.12 -20.14 -5.66
N GLU A 42 -13.02 -19.30 -6.19
CA GLU A 42 -13.84 -18.37 -5.41
C GLU A 42 -14.79 -19.14 -4.50
N SER A 43 -15.46 -20.18 -5.00
CA SER A 43 -16.37 -20.99 -4.18
C SER A 43 -15.62 -21.80 -3.10
N TYR A 44 -14.41 -22.25 -3.38
CA TYR A 44 -13.54 -22.93 -2.42
C TYR A 44 -13.07 -21.97 -1.32
N VAL A 45 -12.55 -20.80 -1.70
CA VAL A 45 -12.09 -19.78 -0.74
C VAL A 45 -13.23 -19.28 0.13
N GLU A 46 -14.42 -19.08 -0.44
CA GLU A 46 -15.60 -18.64 0.31
C GLU A 46 -16.08 -19.69 1.32
N ARG A 47 -16.07 -20.95 0.94
CA ARG A 47 -16.40 -22.06 1.83
C ARG A 47 -15.43 -22.13 3.03
N LEU A 48 -14.12 -22.03 2.75
CA LEU A 48 -13.09 -22.01 3.78
C LEU A 48 -13.19 -20.76 4.68
N ARG A 49 -13.51 -19.60 4.11
CA ARG A 49 -13.72 -18.35 4.84
C ARG A 49 -14.82 -18.52 5.88
N LEU A 50 -15.98 -19.01 5.46
CA LEU A 50 -17.12 -19.23 6.34
C LEU A 50 -16.83 -20.27 7.42
N GLN A 51 -16.14 -21.36 7.08
CA GLN A 51 -15.74 -22.39 8.02
C GLN A 51 -14.78 -21.81 9.07
N LEU A 52 -13.73 -21.12 8.64
CA LEU A 52 -12.73 -20.52 9.52
C LEU A 52 -13.35 -19.50 10.47
N GLU A 53 -14.22 -18.63 9.97
CA GLU A 53 -14.93 -17.64 10.77
C GLU A 53 -15.84 -18.27 11.83
N THR A 54 -16.57 -19.33 11.44
CA THR A 54 -17.46 -20.07 12.35
C THR A 54 -16.66 -20.79 13.43
N ASP A 55 -15.60 -21.45 13.06
CA ASP A 55 -14.76 -22.22 13.99
C ASP A 55 -14.02 -21.31 14.97
N LEU A 56 -13.44 -20.20 14.52
CA LEU A 56 -12.83 -19.21 15.40
C LEU A 56 -13.83 -18.60 16.37
N LYS A 57 -15.05 -18.32 15.91
CA LYS A 57 -16.13 -17.84 16.77
C LYS A 57 -16.52 -18.86 17.83
N SER A 58 -16.55 -20.16 17.50
CA SER A 58 -16.84 -21.23 18.46
C SER A 58 -15.78 -21.34 19.57
N GLN A 59 -14.53 -20.94 19.27
CA GLN A 59 -13.40 -20.86 20.21
C GLN A 59 -13.37 -19.55 21.01
N GLY A 60 -14.39 -18.69 20.85
CA GLY A 60 -14.45 -17.39 21.51
C GLY A 60 -13.52 -16.32 20.91
N ILE A 61 -12.92 -16.60 19.74
CA ILE A 61 -12.05 -15.65 19.05
C ILE A 61 -12.92 -14.83 18.08
N ARG A 62 -13.01 -13.53 18.32
CA ARG A 62 -13.62 -12.60 17.36
C ARG A 62 -12.66 -12.39 16.19
N ALA A 63 -13.05 -12.82 15.01
CA ALA A 63 -12.25 -12.67 13.81
C ALA A 63 -13.12 -12.24 12.64
N THR A 64 -12.58 -11.40 11.77
CA THR A 64 -13.13 -11.13 10.44
C THR A 64 -12.24 -11.81 9.41
N VAL A 65 -12.83 -12.65 8.58
CA VAL A 65 -12.07 -13.42 7.59
C VAL A 65 -12.42 -12.93 6.19
N HIS A 66 -11.39 -12.59 5.42
CA HIS A 66 -11.53 -12.13 4.04
C HIS A 66 -10.78 -13.06 3.08
N GLY A 67 -11.39 -13.36 1.93
CA GLY A 67 -10.65 -13.88 0.78
C GLY A 67 -9.69 -12.81 0.25
N ARG A 68 -8.46 -13.19 -0.09
CA ARG A 68 -7.47 -12.28 -0.63
C ARG A 68 -7.15 -12.64 -2.09
N PRO A 69 -7.71 -11.89 -3.06
CA PRO A 69 -7.28 -12.06 -4.45
C PRO A 69 -5.80 -11.67 -4.57
N LYS A 70 -5.04 -12.45 -5.33
CA LYS A 70 -3.63 -12.19 -5.58
C LYS A 70 -3.45 -11.46 -6.89
N HIS A 71 -2.58 -10.44 -6.87
CA HIS A 71 -2.24 -9.64 -8.04
C HIS A 71 -1.39 -10.44 -9.03
N ILE A 72 -1.65 -10.27 -10.33
CA ILE A 72 -1.02 -11.04 -11.42
C ILE A 72 0.50 -10.88 -11.39
N TYR A 73 1.00 -9.66 -11.25
CA TYR A 73 2.44 -9.42 -11.15
C TYR A 73 3.09 -10.16 -9.99
N SER A 74 2.43 -10.24 -8.83
CA SER A 74 2.94 -10.98 -7.67
C SER A 74 3.05 -12.48 -7.94
N ILE A 75 2.13 -13.04 -8.71
CA ILE A 75 2.15 -14.44 -9.14
C ILE A 75 3.34 -14.67 -10.09
N VAL A 76 3.45 -13.87 -11.15
CA VAL A 76 4.54 -13.96 -12.14
C VAL A 76 5.91 -13.81 -11.49
N ARG A 77 6.06 -12.85 -10.56
CA ARG A 77 7.30 -12.65 -9.83
C ARG A 77 7.68 -13.89 -9.01
N LYS A 78 6.72 -14.55 -8.39
CA LYS A 78 6.96 -15.78 -7.62
C LYS A 78 7.32 -16.94 -8.55
N MET A 79 6.61 -17.10 -9.67
CA MET A 79 6.93 -18.10 -10.69
C MET A 79 8.38 -17.95 -11.16
N ARG A 80 8.79 -16.75 -11.55
CA ARG A 80 10.16 -16.47 -12.02
C ARG A 80 11.22 -16.63 -10.92
N GLY A 81 10.94 -16.12 -9.73
CA GLY A 81 11.90 -16.14 -8.61
C GLY A 81 12.18 -17.53 -8.05
N LYS A 82 11.21 -18.44 -8.12
CA LYS A 82 11.33 -19.82 -7.64
C LYS A 82 11.34 -20.87 -8.79
N SER A 83 11.35 -20.43 -10.06
CA SER A 83 11.26 -21.28 -11.26
C SER A 83 10.07 -22.26 -11.20
N LEU A 84 8.89 -21.74 -10.83
CA LEU A 84 7.67 -22.51 -10.66
C LEU A 84 6.73 -22.33 -11.84
N ASP A 85 6.02 -23.41 -12.22
CA ASP A 85 4.85 -23.32 -13.07
C ASP A 85 3.65 -22.72 -12.33
N PHE A 86 2.66 -22.23 -13.06
CA PHE A 86 1.47 -21.61 -12.48
C PHE A 86 0.76 -22.51 -11.46
N ASP A 87 0.62 -23.81 -11.76
CA ASP A 87 -0.04 -24.77 -10.87
C ASP A 87 0.76 -25.07 -9.57
N GLN A 88 2.04 -24.73 -9.55
CA GLN A 88 2.93 -24.88 -8.40
C GLN A 88 2.93 -23.64 -7.47
N VAL A 89 2.24 -22.57 -7.86
CA VAL A 89 2.12 -21.38 -7.02
C VAL A 89 1.15 -21.64 -5.88
N LEU A 90 1.67 -21.86 -4.68
CA LEU A 90 0.93 -22.33 -3.50
C LEU A 90 -0.08 -21.32 -2.95
N ASP A 91 0.12 -20.02 -3.21
CA ASP A 91 -0.59 -18.93 -2.57
C ASP A 91 -1.62 -18.23 -3.47
N ILE A 92 -2.13 -18.94 -4.48
CA ILE A 92 -3.25 -18.48 -5.32
C ILE A 92 -4.56 -18.46 -4.51
N ARG A 93 -4.68 -19.35 -3.51
CA ARG A 93 -5.77 -19.38 -2.53
C ARG A 93 -5.26 -18.75 -1.25
N ALA A 94 -5.77 -17.59 -0.91
CA ALA A 94 -5.31 -16.89 0.28
C ALA A 94 -6.48 -16.36 1.10
N LEU A 95 -6.37 -16.49 2.42
CA LEU A 95 -7.27 -15.95 3.41
C LEU A 95 -6.54 -14.95 4.29
N ARG A 96 -7.26 -13.93 4.72
CA ARG A 96 -6.80 -12.96 5.70
C ARG A 96 -7.71 -12.99 6.91
N VAL A 97 -7.11 -13.22 8.07
CA VAL A 97 -7.79 -13.24 9.37
C VAL A 97 -7.40 -11.98 10.12
N VAL A 98 -8.38 -11.17 10.46
CA VAL A 98 -8.19 -9.95 11.24
C VAL A 98 -8.83 -10.14 12.61
N VAL A 99 -8.04 -9.95 13.67
CA VAL A 99 -8.43 -10.18 15.06
C VAL A 99 -8.13 -8.95 15.93
N PRO A 100 -8.78 -8.80 17.12
CA PRO A 100 -8.56 -7.62 17.95
C PRO A 100 -7.16 -7.51 18.57
N GLN A 101 -6.57 -8.62 19.01
CA GLN A 101 -5.35 -8.62 19.82
C GLN A 101 -4.29 -9.60 19.29
N VAL A 102 -3.02 -9.34 19.66
CA VAL A 102 -1.89 -10.20 19.25
C VAL A 102 -2.03 -11.63 19.75
N ARG A 103 -2.50 -11.84 20.99
CA ARG A 103 -2.76 -13.18 21.51
C ARG A 103 -3.75 -13.96 20.66
N ASP A 104 -4.75 -13.27 20.11
CA ASP A 104 -5.78 -13.89 19.25
C ASP A 104 -5.19 -14.29 17.89
N CYS A 105 -4.12 -13.58 17.41
CA CYS A 105 -3.37 -14.00 16.22
C CYS A 105 -2.75 -15.39 16.41
N TYR A 106 -2.07 -15.61 17.54
CA TYR A 106 -1.44 -16.91 17.80
C TYR A 106 -2.47 -17.99 18.13
N ALA A 107 -3.60 -17.65 18.75
CA ALA A 107 -4.70 -18.58 18.96
C ALA A 107 -5.32 -19.03 17.62
N ALA A 108 -5.55 -18.10 16.69
CA ALA A 108 -6.01 -18.41 15.33
C ALA A 108 -5.00 -19.23 14.53
N LEU A 109 -3.69 -18.95 14.70
CA LEU A 109 -2.63 -19.76 14.09
C LEU A 109 -2.63 -21.20 14.62
N SER A 110 -2.72 -21.36 15.94
CA SER A 110 -2.78 -22.67 16.58
C SER A 110 -3.98 -23.48 16.11
N TRP A 111 -5.14 -22.82 15.98
CA TRP A 111 -6.33 -23.45 15.43
C TRP A 111 -6.09 -23.89 13.96
N ALA A 112 -5.55 -23.01 13.11
CA ALA A 112 -5.29 -23.33 11.71
C ALA A 112 -4.35 -24.53 11.59
N HIS A 113 -3.27 -24.57 12.37
CA HIS A 113 -2.31 -25.68 12.38
C HIS A 113 -2.87 -26.98 12.99
N SER A 114 -3.90 -26.91 13.83
CA SER A 114 -4.59 -28.10 14.34
C SER A 114 -5.58 -28.68 13.31
N ARG A 115 -6.14 -27.84 12.46
CA ARG A 115 -7.18 -28.21 11.50
C ARG A 115 -6.61 -28.63 10.13
N PHE A 116 -5.49 -28.01 9.74
CA PHE A 116 -4.80 -28.20 8.47
C PHE A 116 -3.37 -28.67 8.70
N SER A 117 -2.73 -29.20 7.68
CA SER A 117 -1.32 -29.60 7.73
C SER A 117 -0.42 -28.41 7.39
N PRO A 118 0.35 -27.84 8.34
CA PRO A 118 1.21 -26.70 8.06
C PRO A 118 2.44 -27.08 7.23
N MET A 119 2.82 -26.17 6.32
CA MET A 119 4.08 -26.23 5.58
C MET A 119 5.10 -25.38 6.34
N THR A 120 5.98 -26.03 7.12
CA THR A 120 6.91 -25.34 8.05
C THR A 120 7.87 -24.39 7.34
N ASP A 121 8.28 -24.72 6.11
CA ASP A 121 9.22 -23.90 5.32
C ASP A 121 8.57 -22.63 4.73
N GLU A 122 7.24 -22.52 4.80
CA GLU A 122 6.45 -21.37 4.32
C GLU A 122 5.75 -20.66 5.50
N PHE A 123 6.39 -20.67 6.69
CA PHE A 123 5.91 -19.94 7.86
C PHE A 123 6.81 -18.75 8.17
N ASP A 124 6.19 -17.56 8.30
CA ASP A 124 6.87 -16.32 8.68
C ASP A 124 6.12 -15.63 9.82
N ASP A 125 6.85 -15.29 10.89
CA ASP A 125 6.35 -14.48 11.99
C ASP A 125 6.87 -13.03 11.88
N TYR A 126 6.13 -12.20 11.16
CA TYR A 126 6.40 -10.77 11.06
C TYR A 126 5.80 -9.95 12.21
N ILE A 127 5.14 -10.58 13.20
CA ILE A 127 4.72 -9.90 14.44
C ILE A 127 5.95 -9.74 15.34
N VAL A 128 6.69 -10.83 15.53
CA VAL A 128 7.92 -10.84 16.34
C VAL A 128 9.08 -10.16 15.60
N LYS A 129 9.17 -10.35 14.28
CA LYS A 129 10.24 -9.75 13.45
C LYS A 129 9.64 -8.91 12.31
N PRO A 130 9.21 -7.68 12.58
CA PRO A 130 8.62 -6.82 11.57
C PRO A 130 9.54 -6.59 10.37
N LYS A 131 8.96 -6.40 9.18
CA LYS A 131 9.73 -5.99 8.00
C LYS A 131 10.27 -4.57 8.17
N ALA A 132 11.28 -4.19 7.41
CA ALA A 132 11.91 -2.87 7.48
C ALA A 132 10.92 -1.69 7.33
N ASN A 133 9.78 -1.91 6.66
CA ASN A 133 8.70 -0.93 6.49
C ASN A 133 7.62 -1.02 7.59
N GLY A 134 7.86 -1.69 8.70
CA GLY A 134 6.93 -1.84 9.81
C GLY A 134 5.78 -2.83 9.57
N TYR A 135 5.77 -3.57 8.46
CA TYR A 135 4.73 -4.56 8.20
C TYR A 135 4.76 -5.70 9.22
N GLN A 136 3.61 -6.01 9.81
CA GLN A 136 3.41 -7.07 10.79
C GLN A 136 2.25 -7.98 10.39
N SER A 137 2.44 -9.27 10.44
CA SER A 137 1.44 -10.33 10.23
C SER A 137 2.06 -11.69 10.50
N LEU A 138 1.29 -12.69 10.87
CA LEU A 138 1.70 -14.08 10.73
C LEU A 138 1.34 -14.53 9.31
N HIS A 139 2.25 -15.21 8.65
CA HIS A 139 2.03 -15.85 7.37
C HIS A 139 2.26 -17.34 7.52
N THR A 140 1.31 -18.13 7.13
CA THR A 140 1.44 -19.58 7.09
C THR A 140 0.79 -20.14 5.84
N VAL A 141 1.41 -21.14 5.25
CA VAL A 141 0.81 -21.97 4.21
C VAL A 141 0.43 -23.30 4.82
N VAL A 142 -0.80 -23.68 4.64
CA VAL A 142 -1.33 -24.97 5.11
C VAL A 142 -1.93 -25.72 3.94
N THR A 143 -2.04 -27.05 4.06
CA THR A 143 -2.73 -27.90 3.10
C THR A 143 -3.97 -28.52 3.73
N ASP A 144 -5.06 -28.59 2.96
CA ASP A 144 -6.27 -29.30 3.35
C ASP A 144 -6.19 -30.82 3.10
N ALA A 145 -7.31 -31.53 3.30
CA ALA A 145 -7.41 -32.96 3.06
C ALA A 145 -7.18 -33.35 1.58
N GLU A 146 -7.43 -32.45 0.65
CA GLU A 146 -7.20 -32.63 -0.81
C GLU A 146 -5.77 -32.21 -1.21
N ARG A 147 -4.92 -31.88 -0.23
CA ARG A 147 -3.55 -31.34 -0.41
C ARG A 147 -3.49 -30.03 -1.18
N LEU A 148 -4.58 -29.27 -1.19
CA LEU A 148 -4.62 -27.96 -1.80
C LEU A 148 -3.96 -26.93 -0.86
N PRO A 149 -2.97 -26.18 -1.33
CA PRO A 149 -2.31 -25.17 -0.50
C PRO A 149 -3.17 -23.94 -0.33
N ILE A 150 -3.15 -23.39 0.89
CA ILE A 150 -3.87 -22.19 1.32
C ILE A 150 -2.92 -21.31 2.11
N GLU A 151 -2.69 -20.09 1.65
CA GLU A 151 -2.00 -19.07 2.45
C GLU A 151 -2.98 -18.45 3.47
N ILE A 152 -2.63 -18.43 4.74
CA ILE A 152 -3.40 -17.75 5.78
C ILE A 152 -2.54 -16.64 6.37
N GLN A 153 -3.01 -15.39 6.23
CA GLN A 153 -2.39 -14.22 6.83
C GLN A 153 -3.20 -13.81 8.06
N ILE A 154 -2.57 -13.74 9.23
CA ILE A 154 -3.24 -13.43 10.49
C ILE A 154 -2.60 -12.17 11.08
N ARG A 155 -3.42 -11.17 11.42
CA ARG A 155 -2.95 -9.90 11.96
C ARG A 155 -4.04 -9.20 12.78
N THR A 156 -3.64 -8.26 13.62
CA THR A 156 -4.62 -7.43 14.34
C THR A 156 -5.22 -6.36 13.43
N GLU A 157 -6.34 -5.74 13.87
CA GLU A 157 -6.95 -4.60 13.18
C GLU A 157 -5.97 -3.43 13.00
N ALA A 158 -5.15 -3.15 14.03
CA ALA A 158 -4.12 -2.11 13.96
C ALA A 158 -3.05 -2.42 12.90
N MET A 159 -2.56 -3.68 12.86
CA MET A 159 -1.61 -4.14 11.85
C MET A 159 -2.24 -4.15 10.45
N HIS A 160 -3.54 -4.45 10.37
CA HIS A 160 -4.30 -4.42 9.12
C HIS A 160 -4.36 -3.00 8.56
N ASN A 161 -4.77 -2.05 9.37
CA ASN A 161 -4.85 -0.65 8.98
C ASN A 161 -3.47 -0.09 8.60
N HIS A 162 -2.42 -0.43 9.36
CA HIS A 162 -1.06 -0.05 9.01
C HIS A 162 -0.61 -0.66 7.67
N ALA A 163 -0.95 -1.92 7.39
CA ALA A 163 -0.59 -2.57 6.14
C ALA A 163 -1.38 -2.06 4.93
N GLU A 164 -2.63 -1.65 5.06
CA GLU A 164 -3.44 -1.12 3.94
C GLU A 164 -3.11 0.36 3.62
N HIS A 165 -2.89 1.17 4.65
CA HIS A 165 -2.77 2.62 4.52
C HIS A 165 -1.35 3.14 4.79
N GLY A 166 -0.44 2.27 5.27
CA GLY A 166 0.94 2.62 5.58
C GLY A 166 1.07 3.67 6.67
N VAL A 167 2.07 4.53 6.53
CA VAL A 167 2.33 5.63 7.46
C VAL A 167 1.14 6.59 7.56
N ALA A 168 0.33 6.69 6.50
CA ALA A 168 -0.87 7.52 6.46
C ALA A 168 -1.92 7.12 7.53
N ALA A 169 -2.07 5.82 7.83
CA ALA A 169 -2.98 5.36 8.88
C ALA A 169 -2.59 5.86 10.28
N HIS A 170 -1.29 5.95 10.55
CA HIS A 170 -0.79 6.40 11.84
C HIS A 170 -1.08 7.88 12.09
N TRP A 171 -1.12 8.69 11.04
CA TRP A 171 -1.41 10.12 11.12
C TRP A 171 -2.90 10.41 11.25
N ALA A 172 -3.74 9.74 10.47
CA ALA A 172 -5.20 9.83 10.63
C ALA A 172 -5.65 9.45 12.05
N TYR A 173 -4.99 8.46 12.67
CA TYR A 173 -5.26 8.06 14.05
C TYR A 173 -4.76 9.09 15.08
N LYS A 174 -3.63 9.74 14.85
CA LYS A 174 -3.05 10.76 15.75
C LYS A 174 -3.85 12.06 15.72
N GLU A 175 -4.38 12.45 14.57
CA GLU A 175 -5.27 13.63 14.44
C GLU A 175 -6.69 13.35 14.97
N ALA A 176 -7.22 12.14 14.77
CA ALA A 176 -8.51 11.72 15.31
C ALA A 176 -8.50 11.55 16.84
N GLY A 177 -7.34 11.24 17.43
CA GLY A 177 -7.18 11.07 18.89
C GLY A 177 -7.47 12.31 19.74
N ALA A 178 -7.57 13.50 19.12
CA ALA A 178 -7.98 14.74 19.79
C ALA A 178 -9.49 15.05 19.68
N LYS A 179 -10.25 14.44 18.77
CA LYS A 179 -11.66 14.80 18.49
C LYS A 179 -12.55 13.63 18.01
N GLY A 180 -12.38 12.43 18.45
CA GLY A 180 -13.34 11.34 18.15
C GLY A 180 -13.72 11.17 16.66
N TYR A 181 -13.79 9.95 16.19
CA TYR A 181 -14.01 9.51 14.80
C TYR A 181 -15.38 9.90 14.16
N ALA A 182 -16.18 10.75 14.79
CA ALA A 182 -17.56 11.07 14.42
C ALA A 182 -17.69 12.37 13.60
N GLY A 183 -16.87 12.60 12.58
CA GLY A 183 -17.02 13.84 11.82
C GLY A 183 -16.14 14.03 10.58
N VAL A 184 -15.61 12.98 9.97
CA VAL A 184 -14.85 13.13 8.72
C VAL A 184 -15.85 13.24 7.57
N THR A 185 -16.17 14.47 7.19
CA THR A 185 -16.84 14.78 5.93
C THR A 185 -15.87 14.57 4.75
N ALA A 186 -16.38 14.38 3.54
CA ALA A 186 -15.58 14.17 2.32
C ALA A 186 -14.44 15.21 2.10
N ALA A 187 -14.57 16.42 2.64
CA ALA A 187 -13.53 17.44 2.65
C ALA A 187 -12.33 17.04 3.54
N GLY A 188 -12.57 16.44 4.71
CA GLY A 188 -11.51 15.97 5.60
C GLY A 188 -10.70 14.79 5.06
N GLU A 189 -11.31 13.97 4.20
CA GLU A 189 -10.62 12.87 3.52
C GLU A 189 -9.65 13.38 2.44
N TYR A 190 -10.01 14.47 1.78
CA TYR A 190 -9.15 15.15 0.80
C TYR A 190 -7.95 15.84 1.49
N ASP A 191 -8.18 16.54 2.59
CA ASP A 191 -7.14 17.18 3.40
C ASP A 191 -6.17 16.17 4.01
N ALA A 192 -6.65 15.00 4.43
CA ALA A 192 -5.80 13.91 4.90
C ALA A 192 -4.91 13.32 3.79
N LYS A 193 -5.43 13.15 2.57
CA LYS A 193 -4.65 12.71 1.40
C LYS A 193 -3.57 13.72 1.02
N ILE A 194 -3.87 15.01 1.13
CA ILE A 194 -2.91 16.08 0.86
C ILE A 194 -1.85 16.19 1.95
N ALA A 195 -2.21 16.06 3.21
CA ALA A 195 -1.25 16.02 4.31
C ALA A 195 -0.26 14.87 4.13
N VAL A 196 -0.73 13.71 3.69
CA VAL A 196 0.10 12.54 3.34
C VAL A 196 1.04 12.86 2.17
N LEU A 197 0.53 13.46 1.09
CA LEU A 197 1.36 13.83 -0.06
C LEU A 197 2.44 14.85 0.32
N ARG A 198 2.11 15.87 1.12
CA ARG A 198 3.08 16.86 1.64
C ARG A 198 4.19 16.20 2.44
N GLN A 199 3.85 15.23 3.26
CA GLN A 199 4.81 14.54 4.09
C GLN A 199 5.67 13.56 3.29
N LEU A 200 5.11 12.96 2.24
CA LEU A 200 5.85 12.16 1.27
C LEU A 200 6.94 12.98 0.58
N LEU A 201 6.59 14.15 0.14
CA LEU A 201 7.51 15.09 -0.50
C LEU A 201 8.57 15.65 0.49
N ALA A 202 8.18 15.90 1.74
CA ALA A 202 9.12 16.32 2.79
C ALA A 202 10.11 15.21 3.17
N TRP A 203 9.66 13.96 3.21
CA TRP A 203 10.50 12.81 3.55
C TRP A 203 11.48 12.45 2.43
N GLU A 204 11.08 12.60 1.17
CA GLU A 204 11.98 12.45 0.02
C GLU A 204 13.15 13.47 0.10
N ARG A 205 12.87 14.66 0.61
CA ARG A 205 13.86 15.71 0.86
C ARG A 205 14.87 15.34 1.96
N GLU A 206 14.43 14.70 3.05
CA GLU A 206 15.33 14.21 4.13
C GLU A 206 16.19 13.03 3.65
N LEU A 207 15.65 12.15 2.80
CA LEU A 207 16.36 10.99 2.27
C LEU A 207 17.34 11.37 1.14
N SER A 208 17.05 12.40 0.36
CA SER A 208 17.96 12.91 -0.68
C SER A 208 19.18 13.65 -0.08
N GLY A 209 19.10 14.04 1.20
CA GLY A 209 20.22 14.62 1.95
C GLY A 209 21.25 13.61 2.47
N SER A 210 20.99 12.32 2.39
CA SER A 210 21.89 11.26 2.86
C SER A 210 22.08 10.15 1.81
N ALA A 211 23.16 10.31 1.03
CA ALA A 211 23.86 9.29 0.23
C ALA A 211 23.18 8.75 -1.06
N HIS A 212 23.79 9.13 -2.17
CA HIS A 212 24.04 8.33 -3.38
C HIS A 212 23.11 7.14 -3.63
N ASP A 213 21.96 7.42 -4.25
CA ASP A 213 21.40 6.46 -5.20
C ASP A 213 20.71 7.23 -6.34
N GLN A 214 21.11 6.94 -7.57
CA GLN A 214 20.69 7.65 -8.77
C GLN A 214 19.17 7.55 -8.93
N GLY A 215 18.48 8.66 -8.64
CA GLY A 215 17.03 8.76 -8.61
C GLY A 215 16.44 8.94 -10.01
N LEU A 216 15.40 8.20 -10.29
CA LEU A 216 14.53 8.33 -11.47
C LEU A 216 13.79 9.69 -11.57
N PHE A 217 14.09 10.67 -10.69
CA PHE A 217 13.41 11.97 -10.58
C PHE A 217 14.37 13.16 -10.42
N GLU A 218 15.63 13.03 -10.83
CA GLU A 218 16.66 14.08 -10.60
C GLU A 218 16.38 15.41 -11.33
N ASP A 219 15.46 15.46 -12.30
CA ASP A 219 15.22 16.66 -13.12
C ASP A 219 13.90 17.39 -12.80
N ARG A 220 13.11 16.96 -11.83
CA ARG A 220 11.78 17.53 -11.56
C ARG A 220 11.50 17.79 -10.08
N ILE A 221 10.79 18.89 -9.81
CA ILE A 221 10.23 19.23 -8.49
C ILE A 221 8.71 19.28 -8.57
N TYR A 222 8.07 19.00 -7.45
CA TYR A 222 6.61 19.06 -7.28
C TYR A 222 6.28 20.07 -6.20
N VAL A 223 5.57 21.12 -6.56
CA VAL A 223 5.13 22.18 -5.66
C VAL A 223 3.59 22.21 -5.59
N LEU A 224 3.04 22.86 -4.60
CA LEU A 224 1.61 22.90 -4.34
C LEU A 224 1.05 24.30 -4.56
N THR A 225 -0.15 24.40 -5.13
CA THR A 225 -0.94 25.64 -5.06
C THR A 225 -1.55 25.80 -3.66
N PRO A 226 -2.08 26.99 -3.27
CA PRO A 226 -2.82 27.16 -2.02
C PRO A 226 -4.02 26.20 -1.88
N GLU A 227 -4.65 25.81 -2.98
CA GLU A 227 -5.74 24.82 -3.06
C GLU A 227 -5.21 23.39 -3.06
N ALA A 228 -3.90 23.22 -2.82
CA ALA A 228 -3.21 21.94 -2.76
C ALA A 228 -3.21 21.12 -4.07
N ALA A 229 -3.36 21.77 -5.23
CA ALA A 229 -3.07 21.13 -6.50
C ALA A 229 -1.57 21.01 -6.70
N VAL A 230 -1.12 19.82 -7.18
CA VAL A 230 0.29 19.54 -7.46
C VAL A 230 0.68 20.12 -8.82
N VAL A 231 1.75 20.89 -8.87
CA VAL A 231 2.36 21.44 -10.08
C VAL A 231 3.75 20.86 -10.25
N GLU A 232 3.99 20.18 -11.37
CA GLU A 232 5.28 19.61 -11.74
C GLU A 232 6.13 20.66 -12.44
N LEU A 233 7.37 20.86 -12.00
CA LEU A 233 8.31 21.84 -12.54
C LEU A 233 9.69 21.20 -12.71
N PRO A 234 10.55 21.73 -13.62
CA PRO A 234 11.96 21.34 -13.67
C PRO A 234 12.69 21.71 -12.36
N GLN A 235 13.71 20.95 -12.01
CA GLN A 235 14.59 21.32 -10.91
C GLN A 235 15.25 22.68 -11.15
N GLY A 236 15.26 23.52 -10.11
CA GLY A 236 15.73 24.90 -10.22
C GLY A 236 14.68 25.90 -10.70
N ALA A 237 13.45 25.44 -10.98
CA ALA A 237 12.34 26.33 -11.34
C ALA A 237 12.06 27.35 -10.23
N THR A 238 11.54 28.51 -10.62
CA THR A 238 11.27 29.65 -9.78
C THR A 238 9.77 29.94 -9.68
N PRO A 239 9.31 30.85 -8.79
CA PRO A 239 7.92 31.29 -8.76
C PRO A 239 7.38 31.81 -10.11
N VAL A 240 8.24 32.35 -10.96
CA VAL A 240 7.83 32.76 -12.32
C VAL A 240 7.49 31.56 -13.18
N ASP A 241 8.32 30.51 -13.13
CA ASP A 241 8.08 29.26 -13.85
C ASP A 241 6.79 28.59 -13.36
N PHE A 242 6.57 28.62 -12.05
CA PHE A 242 5.31 28.16 -11.45
C PHE A 242 4.10 28.94 -12.00
N ALA A 243 4.17 30.27 -12.01
CA ALA A 243 3.09 31.12 -12.50
C ALA A 243 2.75 30.81 -13.96
N TYR A 244 3.76 30.62 -14.81
CA TYR A 244 3.57 30.22 -16.23
C TYR A 244 3.02 28.80 -16.37
N SER A 245 3.43 27.88 -15.53
CA SER A 245 2.95 26.51 -15.53
C SER A 245 1.46 26.42 -15.16
N VAL A 246 1.00 27.26 -14.22
CA VAL A 246 -0.42 27.34 -13.83
C VAL A 246 -1.23 28.01 -14.95
N HIS A 247 -0.83 29.18 -15.43
CA HIS A 247 -1.47 29.84 -16.57
C HIS A 247 -0.57 30.95 -17.14
N THR A 248 -0.49 31.05 -18.48
CA THR A 248 0.34 32.04 -19.17
C THR A 248 0.06 33.48 -18.74
N SER A 249 -1.22 33.86 -18.58
CA SER A 249 -1.59 35.20 -18.13
C SER A 249 -1.20 35.47 -16.67
N LEU A 250 -1.10 34.46 -15.82
CA LEU A 250 -0.61 34.57 -14.46
C LEU A 250 0.90 34.85 -14.47
N GLY A 251 1.66 34.13 -15.30
CA GLY A 251 3.08 34.37 -15.51
C GLY A 251 3.40 35.79 -15.95
N HIS A 252 2.63 36.33 -16.92
CA HIS A 252 2.81 37.72 -17.40
C HIS A 252 2.49 38.78 -16.34
N ARG A 253 1.67 38.47 -15.34
CA ARG A 253 1.22 39.41 -14.30
C ARG A 253 1.90 39.17 -12.97
N CYS A 254 2.73 38.17 -12.82
CA CYS A 254 3.41 37.80 -11.60
C CYS A 254 4.31 38.97 -11.13
N ARG A 255 4.00 39.58 -9.99
CA ARG A 255 4.76 40.70 -9.38
C ARG A 255 5.35 40.35 -8.04
N GLY A 256 4.96 39.23 -7.45
CA GLY A 256 5.42 38.77 -6.17
C GLY A 256 5.03 37.32 -5.97
N ALA A 257 5.67 36.65 -5.03
CA ALA A 257 5.35 35.27 -4.69
C ALA A 257 5.51 35.05 -3.19
N ARG A 258 4.68 34.15 -2.66
CA ARG A 258 4.85 33.57 -1.34
C ARG A 258 5.17 32.11 -1.45
N VAL A 259 6.15 31.66 -0.69
CA VAL A 259 6.51 30.26 -0.57
C VAL A 259 6.34 29.88 0.90
N ASP A 260 5.50 28.88 1.15
CA ASP A 260 5.13 28.45 2.52
C ASP A 260 4.65 29.63 3.40
N GLY A 261 3.92 30.57 2.80
CA GLY A 261 3.39 31.76 3.45
C GLY A 261 4.36 32.93 3.59
N ALA A 262 5.64 32.76 3.29
CA ALA A 262 6.66 33.84 3.34
C ALA A 262 6.88 34.47 1.96
N MET A 263 6.98 35.81 1.89
CA MET A 263 7.32 36.52 0.66
C MET A 263 8.76 36.19 0.24
N VAL A 264 8.94 35.82 -1.01
CA VAL A 264 10.26 35.49 -1.57
C VAL A 264 10.50 36.23 -2.89
N PRO A 265 11.77 36.47 -3.26
CA PRO A 265 12.13 36.96 -4.58
C PRO A 265 11.65 36.04 -5.70
N LEU A 266 11.23 36.61 -6.83
CA LEU A 266 10.68 35.83 -7.96
C LEU A 266 11.69 34.88 -8.63
N ASN A 267 12.97 35.09 -8.39
CA ASN A 267 14.07 34.25 -8.88
C ASN A 267 14.57 33.23 -7.86
N THR A 268 13.86 33.04 -6.75
CA THR A 268 14.21 32.01 -5.74
C THR A 268 13.94 30.61 -6.28
N PRO A 269 14.94 29.71 -6.29
CA PRO A 269 14.69 28.33 -6.69
C PRO A 269 13.70 27.64 -5.74
N LEU A 270 12.66 27.05 -6.31
CA LEU A 270 11.65 26.29 -5.58
C LEU A 270 12.18 24.89 -5.22
N GLN A 271 11.62 24.33 -4.17
CA GLN A 271 11.97 23.01 -3.67
C GLN A 271 10.73 22.11 -3.61
N ASN A 272 10.96 20.80 -3.65
CA ASN A 272 9.89 19.81 -3.52
C ASN A 272 9.02 20.06 -2.28
N GLY A 273 7.70 19.96 -2.43
CA GLY A 273 6.73 20.05 -1.35
C GLY A 273 6.37 21.45 -0.90
N GLN A 274 6.97 22.50 -1.45
CA GLN A 274 6.64 23.88 -1.10
C GLN A 274 5.26 24.28 -1.62
N THR A 275 4.53 25.10 -0.83
CA THR A 275 3.29 25.74 -1.29
C THR A 275 3.63 27.11 -1.87
N VAL A 276 3.24 27.34 -3.12
CA VAL A 276 3.57 28.56 -3.87
C VAL A 276 2.28 29.31 -4.22
N GLU A 277 2.26 30.60 -3.87
CA GLU A 277 1.20 31.56 -4.20
C GLU A 277 1.83 32.70 -5.01
N VAL A 278 1.23 33.07 -6.15
CA VAL A 278 1.72 34.11 -7.05
C VAL A 278 0.64 35.09 -7.44
#